data_8813c46ad835ba9c8c5925554f94d881
#
_entry.id   8813c46ad835ba9c8c5925554f94d881
#
_cell.length_a   1.000
_cell.length_b   1.000
_cell.length_c   1.000
_cell.angle_alpha   90.00
_cell.angle_beta   90.00
_cell.angle_gamma   90.00
#
_symmetry.space_group_name_H-M   'P 1'
#
loop_
_entity.id
_entity.type
_entity.pdbx_description
1 polymer ?
#
loop_
_entity_poly.entity_id
_entity_poly.type
_entity_poly.pdbx_seq_one_letter_code
_entity_poly.pdbx_strand_id
1 'polypeptide(L)'
;SERFENNYNDTQKRTILQVINDADAEELSKYKIAKGKVRKFSEWKLSNGTVKTISDLEYVDGFTEIIAKKLFDSILEGKVDAPKVAAKIKGQILNPHLPDDVRKKCKTVLSVYIAVNSVCWMLIDKTNYEIKEWNYHAIEYPDGKRFQINDVLDIAWDVTHKMPIADIYIMKAEATTLRAAGSDPNNPKVLSVNLQKSQMIAMIVALINARSYMDRKADPSRRRDYIYFTIKPSFPRLYGTLVGNEKVSTDQTVSMILENLEEKSSGDKDLCISEKLKNMFKSQKDLQKDMLGHCLLLGLTFMDLCIYKNQESINKIAKRLK
;
A
#
# COMPACT_ATOMS: atom_id res chain seq x y z
N SER A 1 -17.63 -34.57 -29.27
CA SER A 1 -16.22 -34.16 -29.36
C SER A 1 -15.58 -34.41 -27.99
N GLU A 2 -14.60 -35.31 -27.90
CA GLU A 2 -13.96 -35.70 -26.62
C GLU A 2 -12.61 -34.95 -26.40
N ARG A 3 -12.46 -33.78 -26.98
CA ARG A 3 -11.17 -33.07 -27.04
C ARG A 3 -10.58 -32.72 -25.68
N PHE A 4 -11.38 -32.47 -24.65
CA PHE A 4 -10.90 -32.17 -23.31
C PHE A 4 -10.82 -33.41 -22.40
N GLU A 5 -11.56 -34.48 -22.73
CA GLU A 5 -11.71 -35.67 -21.88
C GLU A 5 -10.41 -36.48 -21.74
N ASN A 6 -9.59 -36.53 -22.81
CA ASN A 6 -8.44 -37.44 -22.88
C ASN A 6 -7.22 -36.98 -22.08
N ASN A 7 -7.23 -35.73 -21.59
CA ASN A 7 -6.08 -35.15 -20.88
C ASN A 7 -6.16 -35.28 -19.35
N TYR A 8 -7.30 -35.76 -18.82
CA TYR A 8 -7.57 -35.80 -17.37
C TYR A 8 -8.18 -37.16 -16.97
N ASN A 9 -7.76 -37.68 -15.81
CA ASN A 9 -8.37 -38.89 -15.25
C ASN A 9 -9.73 -38.58 -14.58
N ASP A 10 -10.50 -39.61 -14.24
CA ASP A 10 -11.87 -39.44 -13.74
C ASP A 10 -11.93 -38.64 -12.44
N THR A 11 -10.94 -38.78 -11.55
CA THR A 11 -10.86 -38.01 -10.31
C THR A 11 -10.62 -36.53 -10.61
N GLN A 12 -9.73 -36.22 -11.54
CA GLN A 12 -9.46 -34.84 -11.98
C GLN A 12 -10.68 -34.21 -12.66
N LYS A 13 -11.38 -34.95 -13.50
CA LYS A 13 -12.62 -34.49 -14.14
C LYS A 13 -13.69 -34.14 -13.11
N ARG A 14 -13.89 -34.99 -12.11
CA ARG A 14 -14.82 -34.71 -11.00
C ARG A 14 -14.46 -33.45 -10.24
N THR A 15 -13.21 -33.27 -9.87
CA THR A 15 -12.72 -32.06 -9.18
C THR A 15 -12.95 -30.81 -10.01
N ILE A 16 -12.63 -30.85 -11.32
CA ILE A 16 -12.84 -29.74 -12.24
C ILE A 16 -14.33 -29.39 -12.33
N LEU A 17 -15.19 -30.39 -12.58
CA LEU A 17 -16.65 -30.21 -12.69
C LEU A 17 -17.26 -29.66 -11.41
N GLN A 18 -16.83 -30.15 -10.26
CA GLN A 18 -17.29 -29.64 -8.97
C GLN A 18 -16.97 -28.16 -8.83
N VAL A 19 -15.72 -27.74 -9.04
CA VAL A 19 -15.30 -26.34 -8.91
C VAL A 19 -16.05 -25.46 -9.92
N ILE A 20 -16.17 -25.88 -11.19
CA ILE A 20 -16.85 -25.11 -12.23
C ILE A 20 -18.34 -24.93 -11.95
N ASN A 21 -18.99 -25.95 -11.36
CA ASN A 21 -20.41 -25.89 -11.06
C ASN A 21 -20.72 -25.14 -9.76
N ASP A 22 -19.89 -25.31 -8.72
CA ASP A 22 -20.12 -24.72 -7.39
C ASP A 22 -19.64 -23.27 -7.31
N ALA A 23 -18.56 -22.90 -8.03
CA ALA A 23 -17.99 -21.57 -7.98
C ALA A 23 -18.86 -20.53 -8.70
N ASP A 24 -18.99 -19.38 -8.09
CA ASP A 24 -19.57 -18.20 -8.72
C ASP A 24 -18.55 -17.50 -9.66
N ALA A 25 -18.99 -16.42 -10.33
CA ALA A 25 -18.15 -15.69 -11.28
C ALA A 25 -16.93 -15.02 -10.59
N GLU A 26 -17.03 -14.66 -9.31
CA GLU A 26 -15.93 -14.07 -8.56
C GLU A 26 -14.90 -15.16 -8.18
N GLU A 27 -15.36 -16.30 -7.75
CA GLU A 27 -14.51 -17.46 -7.43
C GLU A 27 -13.81 -18.01 -8.66
N LEU A 28 -14.52 -18.18 -9.78
CA LEU A 28 -13.92 -18.62 -11.04
C LEU A 28 -12.86 -17.64 -11.56
N SER A 29 -13.04 -16.34 -11.33
CA SER A 29 -12.05 -15.35 -11.74
C SER A 29 -10.73 -15.40 -10.94
N LYS A 30 -10.67 -16.18 -9.87
CA LYS A 30 -9.43 -16.45 -9.10
C LYS A 30 -8.51 -17.44 -9.82
N TYR A 31 -9.05 -18.26 -10.73
CA TYR A 31 -8.27 -19.18 -11.56
C TYR A 31 -7.71 -18.48 -12.82
N LYS A 32 -6.85 -19.16 -13.57
CA LYS A 32 -6.17 -18.61 -14.76
C LYS A 32 -7.11 -18.44 -15.96
N ILE A 33 -8.16 -17.65 -15.78
CA ILE A 33 -9.16 -17.34 -16.80
C ILE A 33 -9.42 -15.83 -16.90
N ALA A 34 -9.59 -15.31 -18.10
CA ALA A 34 -9.92 -13.90 -18.32
C ALA A 34 -11.36 -13.60 -17.88
N LYS A 35 -11.59 -12.45 -17.20
CA LYS A 35 -12.92 -12.04 -16.70
C LYS A 35 -14.01 -12.04 -17.76
N GLY A 36 -13.69 -11.62 -18.99
CA GLY A 36 -14.64 -11.67 -20.10
C GLY A 36 -15.10 -13.10 -20.46
N LYS A 37 -14.25 -14.11 -20.22
CA LYS A 37 -14.61 -15.51 -20.42
C LYS A 37 -15.43 -16.06 -19.26
N VAL A 38 -15.13 -15.64 -18.02
CA VAL A 38 -15.96 -15.97 -16.86
C VAL A 38 -17.39 -15.46 -17.07
N ARG A 39 -17.56 -14.21 -17.58
CA ARG A 39 -18.89 -13.66 -17.85
C ARG A 39 -19.64 -14.48 -18.90
N LYS A 40 -19.00 -14.78 -20.03
CA LYS A 40 -19.60 -15.61 -21.08
C LYS A 40 -19.98 -17.01 -20.59
N PHE A 41 -19.13 -17.60 -19.75
CA PHE A 41 -19.43 -18.88 -19.13
C PHE A 41 -20.62 -18.79 -18.16
N SER A 42 -20.71 -17.74 -17.36
CA SER A 42 -21.86 -17.51 -16.46
C SER A 42 -23.16 -17.30 -17.23
N GLU A 43 -23.11 -16.55 -18.32
CA GLU A 43 -24.26 -16.36 -19.25
C GLU A 43 -24.69 -17.69 -19.86
N TRP A 44 -23.74 -18.50 -20.33
CA TRP A 44 -24.01 -19.83 -20.86
C TRP A 44 -24.63 -20.76 -19.82
N LYS A 45 -24.10 -20.75 -18.58
CA LYS A 45 -24.59 -21.56 -17.45
C LYS A 45 -26.04 -21.19 -17.07
N LEU A 46 -26.40 -19.91 -17.14
CA LEU A 46 -27.78 -19.45 -16.91
C LEU A 46 -28.75 -19.99 -17.97
N SER A 47 -28.31 -20.15 -19.22
CA SER A 47 -29.15 -20.62 -20.32
C SER A 47 -29.20 -22.14 -20.43
N ASN A 48 -28.11 -22.84 -20.07
CA ASN A 48 -27.94 -24.28 -20.32
C ASN A 48 -27.90 -25.15 -19.06
N GLY A 49 -27.84 -24.53 -17.88
CA GLY A 49 -27.77 -25.22 -16.61
C GLY A 49 -26.34 -25.64 -16.22
N THR A 50 -26.25 -26.68 -15.40
CA THR A 50 -24.98 -27.20 -14.91
C THR A 50 -24.16 -27.89 -16.01
N VAL A 51 -22.85 -27.74 -15.95
CA VAL A 51 -21.88 -28.43 -16.82
C VAL A 51 -21.86 -29.91 -16.46
N LYS A 52 -22.15 -30.79 -17.41
CA LYS A 52 -22.20 -32.24 -17.21
C LYS A 52 -20.86 -32.92 -17.47
N THR A 53 -20.15 -32.44 -18.50
CA THR A 53 -18.82 -32.91 -18.88
C THR A 53 -17.87 -31.73 -19.07
N ILE A 54 -16.56 -31.95 -18.88
CA ILE A 54 -15.59 -30.87 -19.10
C ILE A 54 -15.56 -30.41 -20.56
N SER A 55 -16.00 -31.24 -21.49
CA SER A 55 -16.15 -30.93 -22.92
C SER A 55 -17.30 -29.96 -23.21
N ASP A 56 -18.26 -29.78 -22.30
CA ASP A 56 -19.36 -28.81 -22.48
C ASP A 56 -18.84 -27.37 -22.59
N LEU A 57 -17.62 -27.08 -22.09
CA LEU A 57 -16.99 -25.77 -22.25
C LEU A 57 -16.67 -25.41 -23.72
N GLU A 58 -16.65 -26.39 -24.61
CA GLU A 58 -16.49 -26.13 -26.05
C GLU A 58 -17.65 -25.30 -26.62
N TYR A 59 -18.85 -25.40 -26.02
CA TYR A 59 -20.05 -24.68 -26.44
C TYR A 59 -20.10 -23.25 -25.89
N VAL A 60 -19.16 -22.88 -25.00
CA VAL A 60 -19.08 -21.52 -24.48
C VAL A 60 -18.27 -20.64 -25.43
N ASP A 61 -18.88 -19.56 -25.92
CA ASP A 61 -18.26 -18.68 -26.93
C ASP A 61 -16.88 -18.18 -26.45
N GLY A 62 -15.89 -18.50 -27.28
CA GLY A 62 -14.51 -18.10 -27.09
C GLY A 62 -13.72 -18.95 -26.08
N PHE A 63 -14.23 -20.10 -25.63
CA PHE A 63 -13.42 -21.12 -24.98
C PHE A 63 -12.70 -21.96 -26.04
N THR A 64 -11.40 -21.81 -26.10
CA THR A 64 -10.52 -22.68 -26.90
C THR A 64 -9.91 -23.75 -26.01
N GLU A 65 -9.41 -24.81 -26.59
CA GLU A 65 -8.70 -25.88 -25.88
C GLU A 65 -7.59 -25.34 -24.96
N ILE A 66 -6.83 -24.36 -25.43
CA ILE A 66 -5.75 -23.71 -24.66
C ILE A 66 -6.30 -22.99 -23.44
N ILE A 67 -7.46 -22.33 -23.55
CA ILE A 67 -8.08 -21.58 -22.45
C ILE A 67 -8.68 -22.56 -21.43
N ALA A 68 -9.38 -23.58 -21.90
CA ALA A 68 -9.96 -24.60 -21.06
C ALA A 68 -8.86 -25.36 -20.29
N LYS A 69 -7.79 -25.78 -20.96
CA LYS A 69 -6.65 -26.44 -20.33
C LYS A 69 -6.01 -25.58 -19.24
N LYS A 70 -5.76 -24.29 -19.51
CA LYS A 70 -5.22 -23.36 -18.49
C LYS A 70 -6.12 -23.24 -17.27
N LEU A 71 -7.43 -23.21 -17.46
CA LEU A 71 -8.39 -23.18 -16.35
C LEU A 71 -8.34 -24.49 -15.56
N PHE A 72 -8.43 -25.63 -16.23
CA PHE A 72 -8.43 -26.96 -15.58
C PHE A 72 -7.15 -27.23 -14.82
N ASP A 73 -6.00 -26.97 -15.42
CA ASP A 73 -4.69 -27.10 -14.76
C ASP A 73 -4.60 -26.21 -13.52
N SER A 74 -5.12 -24.95 -13.60
CA SER A 74 -5.12 -24.06 -12.44
C SER A 74 -6.05 -24.50 -11.32
N ILE A 75 -7.17 -25.16 -11.65
CA ILE A 75 -8.09 -25.76 -10.67
C ILE A 75 -7.40 -26.94 -9.96
N LEU A 76 -6.77 -27.84 -10.72
CA LEU A 76 -6.11 -29.02 -10.19
C LEU A 76 -4.87 -28.70 -9.37
N GLU A 77 -4.12 -27.66 -9.77
CA GLU A 77 -2.96 -27.16 -9.02
C GLU A 77 -3.35 -26.44 -7.72
N GLY A 78 -4.63 -26.15 -7.51
CA GLY A 78 -5.09 -25.33 -6.40
C GLY A 78 -4.49 -23.91 -6.42
N LYS A 79 -3.86 -23.52 -7.53
CA LYS A 79 -3.28 -22.21 -7.73
C LYS A 79 -4.39 -21.24 -8.10
N VAL A 80 -5.05 -20.77 -7.08
CA VAL A 80 -5.79 -19.51 -7.17
C VAL A 80 -4.75 -18.46 -7.55
N ASP A 81 -4.83 -17.92 -8.77
CA ASP A 81 -4.04 -16.74 -9.11
C ASP A 81 -4.34 -15.69 -8.02
N ALA A 82 -3.35 -15.41 -7.18
CA ALA A 82 -3.40 -14.18 -6.41
C ALA A 82 -3.71 -13.08 -7.43
N PRO A 83 -4.77 -12.30 -7.23
CA PRO A 83 -5.36 -11.51 -8.30
C PRO A 83 -4.23 -10.70 -8.97
N LYS A 84 -4.15 -10.72 -10.30
CA LYS A 84 -3.16 -9.97 -11.10
C LYS A 84 -3.08 -8.49 -10.69
N VAL A 85 -4.11 -8.01 -10.04
CA VAL A 85 -4.25 -6.76 -9.33
C VAL A 85 -3.23 -6.62 -8.19
N ALA A 86 -2.96 -7.67 -7.39
CA ALA A 86 -1.96 -7.60 -6.31
C ALA A 86 -0.53 -7.44 -6.87
N ALA A 87 -0.22 -8.06 -8.01
CA ALA A 87 1.08 -7.89 -8.67
C ALA A 87 1.23 -6.49 -9.32
N LYS A 88 0.16 -5.95 -9.94
CA LYS A 88 0.14 -4.57 -10.46
C LYS A 88 0.22 -3.54 -9.34
N ILE A 89 -0.44 -3.78 -8.21
CA ILE A 89 -0.39 -2.91 -7.05
C ILE A 89 1.02 -2.91 -6.45
N LYS A 90 1.69 -4.07 -6.30
CA LYS A 90 3.03 -4.18 -5.72
C LYS A 90 4.06 -3.27 -6.41
N GLY A 91 4.09 -3.23 -7.74
CA GLY A 91 5.06 -2.41 -8.50
C GLY A 91 4.69 -0.93 -8.61
N GLN A 92 3.45 -0.55 -8.27
CA GLN A 92 2.95 0.84 -8.40
C GLN A 92 2.86 1.60 -7.07
N ILE A 93 2.94 0.91 -5.94
CA ILE A 93 2.76 1.53 -4.62
C ILE A 93 4.09 1.80 -3.94
N LEU A 94 5.06 0.90 -4.06
CA LEU A 94 6.28 0.93 -3.26
C LEU A 94 7.54 0.79 -4.11
N ASN A 95 8.52 1.66 -3.85
CA ASN A 95 9.85 1.60 -4.43
C ASN A 95 10.91 1.81 -3.34
N PRO A 96 11.96 0.97 -3.24
CA PRO A 96 12.12 -0.32 -3.91
C PRO A 96 11.07 -1.36 -3.50
N HIS A 97 11.08 -2.52 -4.14
CA HIS A 97 10.22 -3.64 -3.74
C HIS A 97 10.60 -4.15 -2.34
N LEU A 98 9.60 -4.38 -1.47
CA LEU A 98 9.81 -4.94 -0.14
C LEU A 98 9.97 -6.47 -0.22
N PRO A 99 11.16 -7.03 0.10
CA PRO A 99 11.37 -8.46 0.14
C PRO A 99 10.54 -9.13 1.23
N ASP A 100 10.07 -10.35 0.99
CA ASP A 100 9.21 -11.06 1.94
C ASP A 100 9.94 -11.46 3.24
N ASP A 101 11.24 -11.70 3.18
CA ASP A 101 12.05 -11.97 4.37
C ASP A 101 12.19 -10.73 5.26
N VAL A 102 12.43 -9.55 4.68
CA VAL A 102 12.45 -8.26 5.41
C VAL A 102 11.08 -7.98 6.01
N ARG A 103 10.01 -8.15 5.23
CA ARG A 103 8.63 -7.98 5.69
C ARG A 103 8.30 -8.88 6.89
N LYS A 104 8.73 -10.13 6.87
CA LYS A 104 8.48 -11.09 7.95
C LYS A 104 9.28 -10.77 9.21
N LYS A 105 10.55 -10.39 9.06
CA LYS A 105 11.48 -10.15 10.17
C LYS A 105 11.30 -8.80 10.86
N CYS A 106 10.80 -7.77 10.14
CA CYS A 106 10.63 -6.44 10.74
C CYS A 106 9.65 -6.47 11.91
N LYS A 107 9.97 -5.72 12.95
CA LYS A 107 9.15 -5.51 14.16
C LYS A 107 8.56 -4.10 14.18
N THR A 108 9.32 -3.12 13.70
CA THR A 108 8.97 -1.71 13.75
C THR A 108 9.00 -1.06 12.38
N VAL A 109 8.06 -0.15 12.15
CA VAL A 109 7.97 0.67 10.93
C VAL A 109 7.86 2.13 11.33
N LEU A 110 8.73 2.98 10.79
CA LEU A 110 8.68 4.43 10.95
C LEU A 110 8.11 5.06 9.67
N SER A 111 6.93 5.62 9.77
CA SER A 111 6.36 6.50 8.74
C SER A 111 6.93 7.90 8.92
N VAL A 112 7.45 8.52 7.86
CA VAL A 112 7.99 9.88 7.87
C VAL A 112 7.34 10.69 6.77
N TYR A 113 6.68 11.78 7.16
CA TYR A 113 6.06 12.73 6.23
C TYR A 113 6.77 14.07 6.30
N ILE A 114 7.35 14.48 5.17
CA ILE A 114 8.15 15.70 5.06
C ILE A 114 7.36 16.73 4.27
N ALA A 115 7.03 17.83 4.90
CA ALA A 115 6.46 19.03 4.30
C ALA A 115 7.51 20.14 4.25
N VAL A 116 7.17 21.29 3.66
CA VAL A 116 8.10 22.43 3.54
C VAL A 116 8.48 23.00 4.90
N ASN A 117 7.51 23.05 5.81
CA ASN A 117 7.63 23.72 7.12
C ASN A 117 7.61 22.78 8.31
N SER A 118 7.60 21.48 8.06
CA SER A 118 7.52 20.48 9.14
C SER A 118 7.94 19.10 8.70
N VAL A 119 8.38 18.31 9.67
CA VAL A 119 8.58 16.86 9.51
C VAL A 119 7.75 16.16 10.59
N CYS A 120 6.94 15.21 10.16
CA CYS A 120 6.18 14.35 11.06
C CYS A 120 6.71 12.93 10.97
N TRP A 121 6.71 12.23 12.08
CA TRP A 121 7.01 10.80 12.09
C TRP A 121 6.09 10.04 13.03
N MET A 122 5.93 8.76 12.73
CA MET A 122 5.11 7.85 13.50
C MET A 122 5.75 6.46 13.54
N LEU A 123 6.01 5.95 14.73
CA LEU A 123 6.55 4.62 14.96
C LEU A 123 5.41 3.64 15.21
N ILE A 124 5.37 2.59 14.41
CA ILE A 124 4.39 1.51 14.51
C ILE A 124 5.09 0.22 14.95
N ASP A 125 4.59 -0.41 16.01
CA ASP A 125 4.91 -1.79 16.34
C ASP A 125 4.03 -2.72 15.51
N LYS A 126 4.67 -3.55 14.68
CA LYS A 126 3.97 -4.50 13.82
C LYS A 126 3.30 -5.63 14.58
N THR A 127 3.88 -6.04 15.73
CA THR A 127 3.40 -7.23 16.46
C THR A 127 2.02 -6.99 17.03
N ASN A 128 1.84 -5.83 17.65
CA ASN A 128 0.59 -5.44 18.29
C ASN A 128 -0.27 -4.49 17.44
N TYR A 129 0.23 -4.11 16.25
CA TYR A 129 -0.33 -3.04 15.42
C TYR A 129 -0.59 -1.76 16.23
N GLU A 130 0.42 -1.37 17.02
CA GLU A 130 0.33 -0.26 17.96
C GLU A 130 1.17 0.92 17.51
N ILE A 131 0.61 2.14 17.60
CA ILE A 131 1.37 3.38 17.44
C ILE A 131 2.07 3.70 18.74
N LYS A 132 3.41 3.60 18.74
CA LYS A 132 4.25 3.90 19.89
C LYS A 132 4.60 5.37 20.02
N GLU A 133 4.83 6.03 18.88
CA GLU A 133 5.17 7.44 18.80
C GLU A 133 4.47 8.09 17.62
N TRP A 134 4.05 9.34 17.77
CA TRP A 134 3.45 10.15 16.74
C TRP A 134 3.78 11.61 17.01
N ASN A 135 4.69 12.17 16.22
CA ASN A 135 5.32 13.45 16.52
C ASN A 135 5.25 14.42 15.33
N TYR A 136 5.17 15.70 15.67
CA TYR A 136 5.27 16.84 14.77
C TYR A 136 6.47 17.68 15.13
N HIS A 137 7.32 18.00 14.16
CA HIS A 137 8.47 18.89 14.31
C HIS A 137 8.37 20.04 13.32
N ALA A 138 8.18 21.26 13.84
CA ALA A 138 8.20 22.46 13.01
C ALA A 138 9.61 22.76 12.51
N ILE A 139 9.74 23.17 11.27
CA ILE A 139 10.98 23.69 10.71
C ILE A 139 10.96 25.21 10.87
N GLU A 140 11.87 25.71 11.68
CA GLU A 140 12.08 27.15 11.86
C GLU A 140 13.09 27.63 10.82
N TYR A 141 12.64 28.59 10.00
CA TYR A 141 13.50 29.20 9.01
C TYR A 141 14.19 30.43 9.59
N PRO A 142 15.48 30.64 9.32
CA PRO A 142 16.19 31.83 9.79
C PRO A 142 15.58 33.09 9.19
N ASP A 143 15.22 34.04 10.06
CA ASP A 143 14.63 35.32 9.67
C ASP A 143 15.54 36.13 8.76
N GLY A 144 14.98 36.61 7.63
CA GLY A 144 15.62 37.58 6.73
C GLY A 144 16.83 37.09 5.93
N LYS A 145 17.19 35.81 6.01
CA LYS A 145 18.29 35.18 5.25
C LYS A 145 17.76 34.19 4.22
N ARG A 146 18.48 34.09 3.09
CA ARG A 146 18.26 33.00 2.16
C ARG A 146 18.66 31.70 2.84
N PHE A 147 17.78 30.74 2.79
CA PHE A 147 18.01 29.38 3.30
C PHE A 147 19.16 28.72 2.53
N GLN A 148 20.21 28.36 3.23
CA GLN A 148 21.41 27.77 2.67
C GLN A 148 21.41 26.26 2.86
N ILE A 149 22.27 25.56 2.13
CA ILE A 149 22.40 24.10 2.22
C ILE A 149 22.80 23.64 3.63
N ASN A 150 23.59 24.44 4.36
CA ASN A 150 23.96 24.15 5.73
C ASN A 150 22.75 24.22 6.68
N ASP A 151 21.85 25.19 6.47
CA ASP A 151 20.62 25.29 7.28
C ASP A 151 19.75 24.04 7.07
N VAL A 152 19.67 23.53 5.81
CA VAL A 152 18.96 22.27 5.51
C VAL A 152 19.61 21.09 6.22
N LEU A 153 20.94 21.04 6.22
CA LEU A 153 21.69 19.97 6.88
C LEU A 153 21.46 19.99 8.39
N ASP A 154 21.56 21.16 9.02
CA ASP A 154 21.38 21.31 10.48
C ASP A 154 19.98 20.89 10.91
N ILE A 155 18.94 21.28 10.16
CA ILE A 155 17.57 20.85 10.41
C ILE A 155 17.42 19.36 10.20
N ALA A 156 17.92 18.81 9.09
CA ALA A 156 17.84 17.38 8.80
C ALA A 156 18.55 16.56 9.86
N TRP A 157 19.68 17.05 10.39
CA TRP A 157 20.45 16.44 11.48
C TRP A 157 19.64 16.42 12.76
N ASP A 158 19.10 17.56 13.20
CA ASP A 158 18.30 17.67 14.42
C ASP A 158 17.06 16.77 14.35
N VAL A 159 16.32 16.82 13.25
CA VAL A 159 15.15 15.99 13.03
C VAL A 159 15.50 14.49 13.05
N THR A 160 16.54 14.08 12.30
CA THR A 160 16.95 12.68 12.24
C THR A 160 17.41 12.17 13.59
N HIS A 161 18.07 13.00 14.40
CA HIS A 161 18.51 12.64 15.74
C HIS A 161 17.33 12.40 16.69
N LYS A 162 16.23 13.13 16.53
CA LYS A 162 15.01 12.97 17.33
C LYS A 162 14.15 11.79 16.90
N MET A 163 14.28 11.32 15.66
CA MET A 163 13.52 10.17 15.15
C MET A 163 13.99 8.87 15.82
N PRO A 164 13.07 7.98 16.23
CA PRO A 164 13.44 6.66 16.72
C PRO A 164 14.07 5.80 15.60
N ILE A 165 14.85 4.81 16.00
CA ILE A 165 15.38 3.79 15.09
C ILE A 165 14.28 2.78 14.82
N ALA A 166 14.11 2.37 13.56
CA ALA A 166 13.13 1.39 13.14
C ALA A 166 13.74 0.40 12.13
N ASP A 167 13.11 -0.76 11.99
CA ASP A 167 13.55 -1.78 11.01
C ASP A 167 13.25 -1.35 9.57
N ILE A 168 12.13 -0.64 9.37
CA ILE A 168 11.69 -0.14 8.07
C ILE A 168 11.30 1.33 8.21
N TYR A 169 11.71 2.13 7.22
CA TYR A 169 11.31 3.52 7.07
C TYR A 169 10.44 3.66 5.82
N ILE A 170 9.33 4.37 5.93
CA ILE A 170 8.43 4.64 4.81
C ILE A 170 8.24 6.15 4.61
N MET A 171 8.42 6.61 3.39
CA MET A 171 8.27 8.01 2.98
C MET A 171 7.39 8.11 1.75
N LYS A 172 6.77 9.28 1.55
CA LYS A 172 6.09 9.58 0.29
C LYS A 172 7.13 9.80 -0.81
N ALA A 173 6.96 9.12 -1.94
CA ALA A 173 7.76 9.42 -3.12
C ALA A 173 7.44 10.82 -3.62
N GLU A 174 8.46 11.63 -3.78
CA GLU A 174 8.34 12.92 -4.44
C GLU A 174 8.66 12.78 -5.93
N ALA A 175 8.06 13.66 -6.73
CA ALA A 175 8.38 13.70 -8.16
C ALA A 175 9.86 14.06 -8.34
N THR A 176 10.56 13.31 -9.19
CA THR A 176 11.95 13.58 -9.55
C THR A 176 12.11 14.86 -10.39
N THR A 177 10.98 15.37 -10.90
CA THR A 177 10.93 16.63 -11.63
C THR A 177 10.60 17.77 -10.66
N LEU A 178 11.31 18.88 -10.75
CA LEU A 178 11.04 20.09 -9.95
C LEU A 178 9.69 20.77 -10.30
N ARG A 179 8.97 20.25 -11.30
CA ARG A 179 7.68 20.78 -11.76
C ARG A 179 6.54 20.18 -10.93
N ALA A 180 5.72 21.03 -10.35
CA ALA A 180 4.46 20.59 -9.77
C ALA A 180 3.40 20.43 -10.88
N ALA A 181 2.63 19.34 -10.85
CA ALA A 181 1.51 19.15 -11.76
C ALA A 181 0.48 20.29 -11.60
N GLY A 182 0.13 20.95 -12.68
CA GLY A 182 -0.87 22.04 -12.71
C GLY A 182 -0.37 23.42 -12.29
N SER A 183 0.91 23.59 -11.94
CA SER A 183 1.52 24.89 -11.66
C SER A 183 2.30 25.42 -12.88
N ASP A 184 2.45 26.75 -12.96
CA ASP A 184 3.36 27.36 -13.92
C ASP A 184 4.77 26.76 -13.74
N PRO A 185 5.32 26.07 -14.75
CA PRO A 185 6.61 25.40 -14.66
C PRO A 185 7.78 26.39 -14.46
N ASN A 186 7.54 27.68 -14.69
CA ASN A 186 8.54 28.74 -14.57
C ASN A 186 8.39 29.57 -13.27
N ASN A 187 7.45 29.21 -12.37
CA ASN A 187 7.30 29.91 -11.11
C ASN A 187 8.50 29.64 -10.17
N PRO A 188 9.40 30.64 -9.96
CA PRO A 188 10.63 30.42 -9.19
C PRO A 188 10.36 30.08 -7.71
N LYS A 189 9.23 30.53 -7.16
CA LYS A 189 8.83 30.18 -5.77
C LYS A 189 8.53 28.71 -5.63
N VAL A 190 7.77 28.14 -6.57
CA VAL A 190 7.43 26.70 -6.56
C VAL A 190 8.67 25.84 -6.77
N LEU A 191 9.56 26.25 -7.68
CA LEU A 191 10.83 25.54 -7.91
C LEU A 191 11.72 25.56 -6.67
N SER A 192 11.83 26.70 -6.00
CA SER A 192 12.63 26.85 -4.78
C SER A 192 12.10 25.95 -3.64
N VAL A 193 10.78 25.94 -3.44
CA VAL A 193 10.13 25.11 -2.43
C VAL A 193 10.35 23.61 -2.71
N ASN A 194 10.18 23.18 -3.96
CA ASN A 194 10.38 21.78 -4.35
C ASN A 194 11.86 21.36 -4.21
N LEU A 195 12.79 22.25 -4.54
CA LEU A 195 14.21 22.00 -4.38
C LEU A 195 14.57 21.82 -2.90
N GLN A 196 14.14 22.73 -2.04
CA GLN A 196 14.35 22.67 -0.59
C GLN A 196 13.82 21.36 0.01
N LYS A 197 12.60 20.99 -0.35
CA LYS A 197 11.98 19.75 0.10
C LYS A 197 12.78 18.52 -0.36
N SER A 198 13.23 18.51 -1.62
CA SER A 198 14.03 17.41 -2.16
C SER A 198 15.39 17.30 -1.45
N GLN A 199 16.04 18.42 -1.15
CA GLN A 199 17.28 18.45 -0.37
C GLN A 199 17.07 17.91 1.03
N MET A 200 16.00 18.32 1.73
CA MET A 200 15.64 17.84 3.06
C MET A 200 15.44 16.32 3.07
N ILE A 201 14.68 15.78 2.12
CA ILE A 201 14.47 14.34 1.98
C ILE A 201 15.79 13.62 1.76
N ALA A 202 16.62 14.10 0.83
CA ALA A 202 17.90 13.46 0.53
C ALA A 202 18.83 13.42 1.75
N MET A 203 18.90 14.51 2.51
CA MET A 203 19.70 14.60 3.73
C MET A 203 19.18 13.69 4.85
N ILE A 204 17.87 13.68 5.10
CA ILE A 204 17.27 12.78 6.09
C ILE A 204 17.54 11.32 5.72
N VAL A 205 17.37 10.95 4.47
CA VAL A 205 17.68 9.58 3.97
C VAL A 205 19.16 9.24 4.19
N ALA A 206 20.06 10.15 3.85
CA ALA A 206 21.49 9.96 4.05
C ALA A 206 21.85 9.80 5.54
N LEU A 207 21.28 10.66 6.40
CA LEU A 207 21.54 10.64 7.84
C LEU A 207 20.97 9.40 8.54
N ILE A 208 19.77 8.94 8.15
CA ILE A 208 19.23 7.66 8.64
C ILE A 208 20.20 6.52 8.29
N ASN A 209 20.71 6.49 7.06
CA ASN A 209 21.68 5.47 6.67
C ASN A 209 23.02 5.62 7.38
N ALA A 210 23.48 6.84 7.65
CA ALA A 210 24.74 7.11 8.34
C ALA A 210 24.70 6.67 9.79
N ARG A 211 23.63 6.97 10.55
CA ARG A 211 23.54 6.57 11.98
C ARG A 211 23.50 5.07 12.18
N SER A 212 22.93 4.32 11.23
CA SER A 212 22.88 2.85 11.27
C SER A 212 24.17 2.20 10.74
N TYR A 213 25.13 2.99 10.23
CA TYR A 213 26.36 2.45 9.64
C TYR A 213 27.23 1.72 10.67
N MET A 214 27.26 2.19 11.91
CA MET A 214 28.07 1.54 12.97
C MET A 214 27.51 0.18 13.35
N ASP A 215 26.20 0.03 13.38
CA ASP A 215 25.54 -1.26 13.66
C ASP A 215 25.72 -2.25 12.49
N ARG A 216 25.90 -1.74 11.27
CA ARG A 216 26.12 -2.55 10.06
C ARG A 216 27.51 -3.15 9.94
N LYS A 217 28.50 -2.70 10.71
CA LYS A 217 29.80 -3.38 10.78
C LYS A 217 29.65 -4.81 11.29
N ALA A 218 28.59 -5.11 12.04
CA ALA A 218 28.25 -6.46 12.49
C ALA A 218 27.63 -7.36 11.41
N ASP A 219 27.05 -6.78 10.36
CA ASP A 219 26.45 -7.50 9.22
C ASP A 219 26.82 -6.85 7.88
N PRO A 220 27.93 -7.29 7.24
CA PRO A 220 28.40 -6.75 5.96
C PRO A 220 27.43 -6.94 4.80
N SER A 221 26.44 -7.83 4.92
CA SER A 221 25.41 -8.06 3.89
C SER A 221 24.39 -6.92 3.83
N ARG A 222 24.20 -6.18 4.90
CA ARG A 222 23.27 -5.05 5.01
C ARG A 222 23.93 -3.77 4.53
N ARG A 223 23.76 -3.47 3.25
CA ARG A 223 24.40 -2.30 2.61
C ARG A 223 23.79 -0.95 2.98
N ARG A 224 22.48 -0.90 3.32
CA ARG A 224 21.73 0.33 3.65
C ARG A 224 20.50 -0.01 4.50
N ASP A 225 19.96 0.99 5.20
CA ASP A 225 18.67 0.83 5.86
C ASP A 225 17.55 0.61 4.85
N TYR A 226 16.53 -0.09 5.29
CA TYR A 226 15.37 -0.37 4.48
C TYR A 226 14.46 0.87 4.44
N ILE A 227 14.73 1.75 3.48
CA ILE A 227 13.93 2.95 3.22
C ILE A 227 13.12 2.72 1.95
N TYR A 228 11.82 2.89 2.06
CA TYR A 228 10.85 2.66 1.00
C TYR A 228 10.07 3.93 0.72
N PHE A 229 9.72 4.12 -0.56
CA PHE A 229 8.95 5.27 -1.02
C PHE A 229 7.64 4.81 -1.64
N THR A 230 6.53 5.41 -1.22
CA THR A 230 5.24 5.17 -1.86
C THR A 230 5.15 5.98 -3.15
N ILE A 231 5.00 5.30 -4.29
CA ILE A 231 4.95 5.94 -5.61
C ILE A 231 3.63 6.71 -5.80
N LYS A 232 2.53 6.17 -5.27
CA LYS A 232 1.22 6.82 -5.31
C LYS A 232 0.57 6.74 -3.93
N PRO A 233 0.31 7.87 -3.28
CA PRO A 233 -0.46 7.87 -2.04
C PRO A 233 -1.91 7.46 -2.36
N SER A 234 -2.29 6.27 -1.93
CA SER A 234 -3.63 5.71 -2.15
C SER A 234 -4.57 5.93 -0.95
N PHE A 235 -4.18 6.82 -0.02
CA PHE A 235 -4.92 7.08 1.23
C PHE A 235 -6.40 7.40 1.01
N PRO A 236 -6.76 8.36 0.11
CA PRO A 236 -8.15 8.70 -0.11
C PRO A 236 -8.98 7.52 -0.63
N ARG A 237 -8.34 6.62 -1.35
CA ARG A 237 -9.00 5.43 -1.92
C ARG A 237 -9.20 4.33 -0.89
N LEU A 238 -8.26 4.21 0.04
CA LEU A 238 -8.28 3.16 1.05
C LEU A 238 -9.24 3.49 2.19
N TYR A 239 -9.20 4.73 2.67
CA TYR A 239 -9.95 5.13 3.87
C TYR A 239 -11.27 5.88 3.58
N GLY A 240 -11.72 5.88 2.34
CA GLY A 240 -13.04 6.41 2.00
C GLY A 240 -13.16 7.94 2.04
N THR A 241 -12.03 8.64 1.88
CA THR A 241 -11.93 10.11 1.97
C THR A 241 -12.53 10.87 0.79
N LEU A 242 -13.39 10.23 0.00
CA LEU A 242 -14.13 10.87 -1.09
C LEU A 242 -15.63 10.74 -0.77
N VAL A 243 -16.31 11.84 -0.57
CA VAL A 243 -17.76 11.92 -0.48
C VAL A 243 -18.25 12.56 -1.77
N GLY A 244 -18.84 11.78 -2.66
CA GLY A 244 -19.15 12.24 -4.02
C GLY A 244 -17.88 12.57 -4.80
N ASN A 245 -17.78 13.80 -5.30
CA ASN A 245 -16.61 14.34 -5.99
C ASN A 245 -15.71 15.19 -5.07
N GLU A 246 -16.09 15.38 -3.82
CA GLU A 246 -15.35 16.19 -2.86
C GLU A 246 -14.40 15.34 -2.04
N LYS A 247 -13.17 15.84 -1.92
CA LYS A 247 -12.13 15.21 -1.09
C LYS A 247 -12.37 15.63 0.38
N VAL A 248 -12.65 14.67 1.23
CA VAL A 248 -12.67 14.89 2.68
C VAL A 248 -11.26 15.26 3.15
N SER A 249 -11.14 16.20 4.07
CA SER A 249 -9.86 16.62 4.61
C SER A 249 -9.16 15.49 5.38
N THR A 250 -7.84 15.55 5.45
CA THR A 250 -7.02 14.51 6.09
C THR A 250 -7.30 14.42 7.59
N ASP A 251 -7.47 15.56 8.25
CA ASP A 251 -7.80 15.67 9.67
C ASP A 251 -9.16 15.07 10.01
N GLN A 252 -10.18 15.33 9.18
CA GLN A 252 -11.50 14.68 9.31
C GLN A 252 -11.41 13.17 9.13
N THR A 253 -10.66 12.71 8.13
CA THR A 253 -10.45 11.28 7.92
C THR A 253 -9.81 10.61 9.13
N VAL A 254 -8.79 11.25 9.70
CA VAL A 254 -8.12 10.73 10.91
C VAL A 254 -9.06 10.76 12.10
N SER A 255 -9.83 11.83 12.29
CA SER A 255 -10.81 11.90 13.37
C SER A 255 -11.82 10.75 13.30
N MET A 256 -12.35 10.46 12.11
CA MET A 256 -13.24 9.31 11.90
C MET A 256 -12.56 7.97 12.21
N ILE A 257 -11.29 7.80 11.84
CA ILE A 257 -10.53 6.57 12.18
C ILE A 257 -10.39 6.44 13.70
N LEU A 258 -10.05 7.52 14.40
CA LEU A 258 -9.88 7.51 15.86
C LEU A 258 -11.21 7.23 16.60
N GLU A 259 -12.32 7.79 16.13
CA GLU A 259 -13.67 7.54 16.66
C GLU A 259 -14.09 6.08 16.44
N ASN A 260 -13.89 5.54 15.24
CA ASN A 260 -14.21 4.14 14.95
C ASN A 260 -13.40 3.13 15.78
N LEU A 261 -12.18 3.51 16.23
CA LEU A 261 -11.38 2.68 17.14
C LEU A 261 -11.94 2.68 18.58
N GLU A 262 -12.69 3.72 18.97
CA GLU A 262 -13.35 3.80 20.28
C GLU A 262 -14.64 2.93 20.32
N GLU A 263 -15.31 2.76 19.18
CA GLU A 263 -16.56 1.99 19.08
C GLU A 263 -16.37 0.48 18.91
N LYS A 264 -15.21 0.04 18.37
CA LYS A 264 -14.92 -1.38 18.16
C LYS A 264 -14.23 -1.97 19.39
N SER A 265 -14.99 -2.69 20.21
CA SER A 265 -14.44 -3.56 21.23
C SER A 265 -13.98 -4.89 20.62
N SER A 266 -12.66 -5.15 20.65
CA SER A 266 -11.95 -6.42 20.50
C SER A 266 -12.31 -7.30 19.30
N GLY A 267 -11.64 -7.03 18.16
CA GLY A 267 -11.44 -7.97 17.07
C GLY A 267 -9.95 -8.18 16.80
N ASP A 268 -9.60 -9.30 16.22
CA ASP A 268 -8.22 -9.74 15.94
C ASP A 268 -7.46 -8.70 15.08
N LYS A 269 -6.40 -8.08 15.61
CA LYS A 269 -5.48 -7.10 14.98
C LYS A 269 -6.07 -5.73 14.62
N ASP A 270 -6.83 -5.13 15.50
CA ASP A 270 -7.20 -3.73 15.36
C ASP A 270 -6.05 -2.79 15.71
N LEU A 271 -5.97 -1.65 15.02
CA LEU A 271 -4.99 -0.60 15.28
C LEU A 271 -5.14 -0.11 16.73
N CYS A 272 -4.04 -0.11 17.48
CA CYS A 272 -4.00 0.38 18.85
C CYS A 272 -3.30 1.76 18.90
N ILE A 273 -3.99 2.74 19.48
CA ILE A 273 -3.48 4.09 19.70
C ILE A 273 -3.78 4.49 21.14
N SER A 274 -2.76 4.87 21.89
CA SER A 274 -2.95 5.30 23.28
C SER A 274 -3.77 6.59 23.39
N GLU A 275 -4.56 6.75 24.45
CA GLU A 275 -5.35 7.97 24.71
C GLU A 275 -4.45 9.23 24.75
N LYS A 276 -3.22 9.10 25.21
CA LYS A 276 -2.25 10.19 25.19
C LYS A 276 -1.99 10.69 23.78
N LEU A 277 -1.79 9.80 22.81
CA LEU A 277 -1.55 10.17 21.42
C LEU A 277 -2.80 10.70 20.73
N LYS A 278 -3.98 10.15 21.03
CA LYS A 278 -5.26 10.69 20.54
C LYS A 278 -5.48 12.12 21.03
N ASN A 279 -5.27 12.37 22.32
CA ASN A 279 -5.40 13.69 22.92
C ASN A 279 -4.35 14.67 22.38
N MET A 280 -3.11 14.22 22.17
CA MET A 280 -2.08 15.02 21.51
C MET A 280 -2.56 15.46 20.11
N PHE A 281 -3.07 14.56 19.29
CA PHE A 281 -3.59 14.91 17.98
C PHE A 281 -4.78 15.88 18.05
N LYS A 282 -5.75 15.61 18.93
CA LYS A 282 -6.94 16.47 19.12
C LYS A 282 -6.59 17.91 19.54
N SER A 283 -5.50 18.10 20.28
CA SER A 283 -5.03 19.41 20.76
C SER A 283 -4.25 20.23 19.73
N GLN A 284 -3.86 19.65 18.60
CA GLN A 284 -3.07 20.35 17.58
C GLN A 284 -3.91 21.35 16.80
N LYS A 285 -3.24 22.34 16.19
CA LYS A 285 -3.86 23.26 15.19
C LYS A 285 -4.14 22.53 13.88
N ASP A 286 -5.06 23.03 13.08
CA ASP A 286 -5.55 22.38 11.85
C ASP A 286 -4.41 21.99 10.89
N LEU A 287 -3.44 22.89 10.64
CA LEU A 287 -2.30 22.57 9.80
C LEU A 287 -1.44 21.42 10.37
N GLN A 288 -1.24 21.38 11.67
CA GLN A 288 -0.48 20.33 12.32
C GLN A 288 -1.24 18.99 12.29
N LYS A 289 -2.57 19.03 12.48
CA LYS A 289 -3.45 17.86 12.33
C LYS A 289 -3.37 17.30 10.91
N ASP A 290 -3.39 18.17 9.90
CA ASP A 290 -3.28 17.74 8.50
C ASP A 290 -1.94 17.02 8.25
N MET A 291 -0.82 17.58 8.72
CA MET A 291 0.51 16.98 8.56
C MET A 291 0.65 15.66 9.33
N LEU A 292 0.22 15.62 10.58
CA LEU A 292 0.17 14.40 11.39
C LEU A 292 -0.75 13.35 10.76
N GLY A 293 -1.89 13.78 10.22
CA GLY A 293 -2.83 12.92 9.51
C GLY A 293 -2.22 12.29 8.26
N HIS A 294 -1.52 13.06 7.45
CA HIS A 294 -0.80 12.52 6.29
C HIS A 294 0.23 11.46 6.71
N CYS A 295 0.96 11.70 7.80
CA CYS A 295 1.92 10.75 8.33
C CYS A 295 1.25 9.44 8.80
N LEU A 296 0.12 9.54 9.51
CA LEU A 296 -0.69 8.41 9.94
C LEU A 296 -1.18 7.59 8.75
N LEU A 297 -1.87 8.24 7.80
CA LEU A 297 -2.45 7.55 6.65
C LEU A 297 -1.40 6.89 5.76
N LEU A 298 -0.20 7.50 5.64
CA LEU A 298 0.94 6.90 4.97
C LEU A 298 1.36 5.59 5.63
N GLY A 299 1.56 5.61 6.95
CA GLY A 299 1.94 4.45 7.74
C GLY A 299 0.89 3.35 7.69
N LEU A 300 -0.38 3.66 7.95
CA LEU A 300 -1.47 2.69 7.91
C LEU A 300 -1.63 2.05 6.53
N THR A 301 -1.55 2.85 5.45
CA THR A 301 -1.61 2.33 4.08
C THR A 301 -0.48 1.32 3.81
N PHE A 302 0.74 1.63 4.26
CA PHE A 302 1.87 0.72 4.14
C PHE A 302 1.65 -0.57 4.95
N MET A 303 1.19 -0.45 6.19
CA MET A 303 0.90 -1.62 7.03
C MET A 303 -0.14 -2.53 6.38
N ASP A 304 -1.26 -1.97 5.95
CA ASP A 304 -2.37 -2.74 5.37
C ASP A 304 -1.99 -3.41 4.04
N LEU A 305 -1.34 -2.67 3.14
CA LEU A 305 -1.07 -3.16 1.79
C LEU A 305 0.22 -3.97 1.67
N CYS A 306 1.28 -3.58 2.40
CA CYS A 306 2.61 -4.11 2.20
C CYS A 306 3.03 -5.09 3.31
N ILE A 307 2.65 -4.82 4.56
CA ILE A 307 3.02 -5.65 5.71
C ILE A 307 2.01 -6.77 5.91
N TYR A 308 0.76 -6.42 6.18
CA TYR A 308 -0.30 -7.41 6.47
C TYR A 308 -0.91 -8.00 5.20
N LYS A 309 -0.78 -7.32 4.06
CA LYS A 309 -1.40 -7.72 2.78
C LYS A 309 -2.91 -7.93 2.94
N ASN A 310 -3.57 -6.99 3.63
CA ASN A 310 -5.00 -7.03 3.89
C ASN A 310 -5.78 -7.09 2.58
N GLN A 311 -6.50 -8.19 2.37
CA GLN A 311 -7.17 -8.46 1.10
C GLN A 311 -8.32 -7.49 0.82
N GLU A 312 -9.03 -7.05 1.86
CA GLU A 312 -10.09 -6.05 1.72
C GLU A 312 -9.55 -4.71 1.24
N SER A 313 -8.46 -4.24 1.86
CA SER A 313 -7.76 -3.01 1.47
C SER A 313 -7.21 -3.09 0.04
N ILE A 314 -6.62 -4.22 -0.34
CA ILE A 314 -6.15 -4.48 -1.70
C ILE A 314 -7.33 -4.42 -2.69
N ASN A 315 -8.46 -5.04 -2.37
CA ASN A 315 -9.65 -5.06 -3.22
C ASN A 315 -10.28 -3.66 -3.36
N LYS A 316 -10.31 -2.85 -2.28
CA LYS A 316 -10.78 -1.46 -2.33
C LYS A 316 -9.99 -0.63 -3.33
N ILE A 317 -8.66 -0.75 -3.34
CA ILE A 317 -7.80 -0.06 -4.31
C ILE A 317 -8.01 -0.61 -5.72
N ALA A 318 -8.11 -1.93 -5.86
CA ALA A 318 -8.29 -2.60 -7.14
C ALA A 318 -9.57 -2.20 -7.86
N LYS A 319 -10.69 -2.08 -7.14
CA LYS A 319 -11.99 -1.66 -7.70
C LYS A 319 -11.96 -0.24 -8.24
N ARG A 320 -11.09 0.62 -7.73
CA ARG A 320 -10.98 2.04 -8.13
C ARG A 320 -9.87 2.33 -9.15
N LEU A 321 -9.05 1.33 -9.49
CA LEU A 321 -8.04 1.42 -10.56
C LEU A 321 -8.59 0.98 -11.94
N LYS A 322 -9.85 0.56 -11.98
CA LYS A 322 -10.62 0.28 -13.19
C LYS A 322 -11.40 1.51 -13.61
#